data_8a44383519dbff74310250fce2b4721d
#
_entry.id   8a44383519dbff74310250fce2b4721d
#
_cell.length_a   1.000
_cell.length_b   1.000
_cell.length_c   1.000
_cell.angle_alpha   90.00
_cell.angle_beta   90.00
_cell.angle_gamma   90.00
#
_symmetry.space_group_name_H-M   'P 1'
#
loop_
_entity.id
_entity.type
_entity.pdbx_description
1 polymer ?
#
loop_
_entity_poly.entity_id
_entity_poly.type
_entity_poly.pdbx_seq_one_letter_code
_entity_poly.pdbx_strand_id
1 'polypeptide(L)'
;SSDPRIKHNSHAHGDYDVLEGFCRIAHEYGIEVHAWCENFFIGTPGGYLVELMKDKRCVDRNGKDNYPCGYGNFVFLNPNDRECRDLVLGVYKELVTKYDLDGLHLDYIRFSEPNPDNGDFGYNQDIIEGFQKAHNTTVDPHDIKSNHPLWSSWCKYREEIINSFVSEVFTALKAIDSDLYISAACY
;
A
#
# COMPACT_ATOMS: atom_id res chain seq x y z
N SER A 1 2.46 16.63 4.20
CA SER A 1 2.73 15.61 5.21
C SER A 1 3.80 16.08 6.18
N SER A 2 3.70 15.64 7.43
CA SER A 2 4.74 15.84 8.45
C SER A 2 5.93 14.89 8.24
N ASP A 3 5.76 13.82 7.48
CA ASP A 3 6.84 12.90 7.14
C ASP A 3 7.79 13.56 6.12
N PRO A 4 9.11 13.70 6.44
CA PRO A 4 10.06 14.39 5.57
C PRO A 4 10.30 13.68 4.24
N ARG A 5 9.89 12.41 4.11
CA ARG A 5 9.94 11.64 2.86
C ARG A 5 8.84 12.05 1.88
N ILE A 6 7.77 12.68 2.34
CA ILE A 6 6.64 13.14 1.53
C ILE A 6 6.81 14.63 1.24
N LYS A 7 7.21 14.97 0.02
CA LYS A 7 7.38 16.35 -0.41
C LYS A 7 6.06 17.05 -0.67
N HIS A 8 5.95 18.30 -0.22
CA HIS A 8 4.84 19.16 -0.58
C HIS A 8 4.90 19.51 -2.08
N ASN A 9 3.76 19.38 -2.77
CA ASN A 9 3.63 19.80 -4.17
C ASN A 9 3.12 21.23 -4.25
N SER A 10 4.03 22.21 -4.08
CA SER A 10 3.71 23.64 -4.14
C SER A 10 3.26 24.14 -5.52
N HIS A 11 3.51 23.35 -6.58
CA HIS A 11 3.15 23.76 -7.95
C HIS A 11 1.65 23.58 -8.26
N ALA A 12 0.94 22.78 -7.47
CA ALA A 12 -0.47 22.50 -7.76
C ALA A 12 -1.40 23.65 -7.32
N HIS A 13 -1.22 24.18 -6.09
CA HIS A 13 -2.21 25.09 -5.47
C HIS A 13 -1.61 26.18 -4.60
N GLY A 14 -0.30 26.44 -4.67
CA GLY A 14 0.39 27.39 -3.79
C GLY A 14 0.26 26.97 -2.31
N ASP A 15 -0.08 27.92 -1.44
CA ASP A 15 -0.22 27.70 0.00
C ASP A 15 -1.68 27.35 0.42
N TYR A 16 -2.59 27.21 -0.55
CA TYR A 16 -3.98 26.86 -0.27
C TYR A 16 -4.14 25.37 0.02
N ASP A 17 -4.71 25.04 1.19
CA ASP A 17 -5.03 23.64 1.53
C ASP A 17 -6.36 23.24 0.87
N VAL A 18 -6.24 22.59 -0.28
CA VAL A 18 -7.39 22.19 -1.11
C VAL A 18 -8.27 21.19 -0.38
N LEU A 19 -7.68 20.25 0.37
CA LEU A 19 -8.44 19.22 1.06
C LEU A 19 -9.26 19.80 2.21
N GLU A 20 -8.68 20.71 2.99
CA GLU A 20 -9.42 21.44 4.04
C GLU A 20 -10.60 22.21 3.46
N GLY A 21 -10.34 22.97 2.38
CA GLY A 21 -11.40 23.73 1.69
C GLY A 21 -12.49 22.84 1.12
N PHE A 22 -12.11 21.67 0.59
CA PHE A 22 -13.04 20.69 0.03
C PHE A 22 -13.95 20.08 1.11
N CYS A 23 -13.37 19.61 2.24
CA CYS A 23 -14.14 19.09 3.36
C CYS A 23 -15.17 20.10 3.86
N ARG A 24 -14.73 21.32 4.15
CA ARG A 24 -15.62 22.39 4.62
C ARG A 24 -16.79 22.64 3.67
N ILE A 25 -16.54 22.78 2.37
CA ILE A 25 -17.60 23.05 1.38
C ILE A 25 -18.54 21.85 1.24
N ALA A 26 -18.01 20.63 1.15
CA ALA A 26 -18.83 19.43 1.03
C ALA A 26 -19.80 19.29 2.22
N HIS A 27 -19.32 19.50 3.43
CA HIS A 27 -20.14 19.42 4.65
C HIS A 27 -21.21 20.51 4.72
N GLU A 28 -20.97 21.73 4.19
CA GLU A 28 -22.02 22.77 4.05
C GLU A 28 -23.22 22.27 3.22
N TYR A 29 -23.01 21.30 2.33
CA TYR A 29 -24.06 20.69 1.49
C TYR A 29 -24.50 19.29 1.98
N GLY A 30 -24.04 18.85 3.15
CA GLY A 30 -24.37 17.54 3.72
C GLY A 30 -23.77 16.36 2.94
N ILE A 31 -22.60 16.57 2.29
CA ILE A 31 -21.89 15.57 1.50
C ILE A 31 -20.73 15.04 2.32
N GLU A 32 -20.65 13.72 2.50
CA GLU A 32 -19.52 13.05 3.14
C GLU A 32 -18.26 13.09 2.27
N VAL A 33 -17.09 13.20 2.91
CA VAL A 33 -15.79 13.25 2.25
C VAL A 33 -14.94 12.05 2.68
N HIS A 34 -14.67 11.17 1.74
CA HIS A 34 -13.80 10.02 1.95
C HIS A 34 -12.48 10.20 1.19
N ALA A 35 -11.36 10.14 1.90
CA ALA A 35 -10.05 10.17 1.28
C ALA A 35 -9.77 8.86 0.54
N TRP A 36 -9.62 8.92 -0.77
CA TRP A 36 -9.20 7.79 -1.59
C TRP A 36 -7.68 7.70 -1.61
N CYS A 37 -7.15 6.61 -1.06
CA CYS A 37 -5.73 6.42 -0.86
C CYS A 37 -5.23 5.20 -1.63
N GLU A 38 -4.28 5.42 -2.52
CA GLU A 38 -3.47 4.36 -3.13
C GLU A 38 -2.47 3.87 -2.08
N ASN A 39 -2.50 2.57 -1.74
CA ASN A 39 -1.74 2.08 -0.61
C ASN A 39 -0.23 2.01 -0.91
N PHE A 40 0.29 0.88 -1.29
CA PHE A 40 1.73 0.68 -1.47
C PHE A 40 2.29 1.21 -2.79
N PHE A 41 1.45 1.70 -3.68
CA PHE A 41 1.89 2.37 -4.89
C PHE A 41 2.60 3.69 -4.56
N ILE A 42 3.81 3.91 -5.09
CA ILE A 42 4.63 5.10 -4.79
C ILE A 42 5.05 5.90 -6.02
N GLY A 43 4.61 5.48 -7.20
CA GLY A 43 4.88 6.21 -8.44
C GLY A 43 5.53 5.36 -9.53
N THR A 44 6.24 6.04 -10.42
CA THR A 44 6.96 5.44 -11.55
C THR A 44 8.48 5.58 -11.35
N PRO A 45 9.30 4.75 -12.01
CA PRO A 45 10.76 4.87 -11.98
C PRO A 45 11.25 6.30 -12.23
N GLY A 46 12.22 6.74 -11.44
CA GLY A 46 12.72 8.12 -11.46
C GLY A 46 11.95 9.09 -10.56
N GLY A 47 10.81 8.69 -10.00
CA GLY A 47 10.08 9.48 -9.00
C GLY A 47 10.87 9.60 -7.70
N TYR A 48 10.77 10.76 -7.04
CA TYR A 48 11.55 11.04 -5.82
C TYR A 48 11.38 9.96 -4.73
N LEU A 49 10.14 9.62 -4.40
CA LEU A 49 9.85 8.62 -3.36
C LEU A 49 10.31 7.22 -3.80
N VAL A 50 10.16 6.90 -5.09
CA VAL A 50 10.63 5.65 -5.67
C VAL A 50 12.14 5.49 -5.50
N GLU A 51 12.91 6.56 -5.77
CA GLU A 51 14.37 6.51 -5.60
C GLU A 51 14.80 6.50 -4.12
N LEU A 52 14.07 7.22 -3.26
CA LEU A 52 14.33 7.23 -1.83
C LEU A 52 14.11 5.85 -1.19
N MET A 53 13.08 5.13 -1.64
CA MET A 53 12.66 3.82 -1.10
C MET A 53 13.13 2.63 -1.97
N LYS A 54 14.20 2.81 -2.74
CA LYS A 54 14.66 1.81 -3.73
C LYS A 54 14.86 0.40 -3.16
N ASP A 55 15.38 0.29 -1.93
CA ASP A 55 15.68 -0.98 -1.28
C ASP A 55 14.44 -1.59 -0.57
N LYS A 56 13.29 -0.90 -0.64
CA LYS A 56 12.03 -1.25 0.00
C LYS A 56 10.92 -1.61 -0.99
N ARG A 57 11.27 -1.70 -2.27
CA ARG A 57 10.31 -2.01 -3.33
C ARG A 57 9.89 -3.47 -3.27
N CYS A 58 8.64 -3.71 -3.60
CA CYS A 58 8.14 -5.06 -3.82
C CYS A 58 8.73 -5.63 -5.10
N VAL A 59 9.17 -6.88 -5.09
CA VAL A 59 9.73 -7.55 -6.25
C VAL A 59 8.86 -8.71 -6.71
N ASP A 60 8.87 -8.93 -8.03
CA ASP A 60 8.19 -10.05 -8.65
C ASP A 60 9.04 -11.33 -8.58
N ARG A 61 8.48 -12.45 -9.06
CA ARG A 61 9.15 -13.75 -9.16
C ARG A 61 10.49 -13.72 -9.92
N ASN A 62 10.68 -12.76 -10.84
CA ASN A 62 11.88 -12.63 -11.67
C ASN A 62 12.87 -11.58 -11.10
N GLY A 63 12.59 -11.05 -9.91
CA GLY A 63 13.40 -10.03 -9.25
C GLY A 63 13.20 -8.61 -9.80
N LYS A 64 12.14 -8.36 -10.60
CA LYS A 64 11.82 -7.01 -11.06
C LYS A 64 11.00 -6.27 -10.00
N ASP A 65 11.25 -4.99 -9.86
CA ASP A 65 10.67 -4.09 -8.86
C ASP A 65 9.64 -3.10 -9.43
N ASN A 66 9.15 -3.36 -10.64
CA ASN A 66 8.17 -2.51 -11.29
C ASN A 66 7.16 -3.33 -12.12
N TYR A 67 5.94 -2.81 -12.20
CA TYR A 67 4.83 -3.39 -12.94
C TYR A 67 4.55 -2.56 -14.19
N PRO A 68 4.77 -3.11 -15.42
CA PRO A 68 4.44 -2.42 -16.65
C PRO A 68 2.92 -2.26 -16.79
N CYS A 69 2.46 -1.04 -16.99
CA CYS A 69 1.07 -0.77 -17.34
C CYS A 69 1.00 0.21 -18.52
N GLY A 70 -0.18 0.41 -19.10
CA GLY A 70 -0.37 1.26 -20.27
C GLY A 70 0.04 2.72 -20.10
N TYR A 71 0.23 3.17 -18.86
CA TYR A 71 0.63 4.54 -18.49
C TYR A 71 2.06 4.64 -17.97
N GLY A 72 2.84 3.57 -18.02
CA GLY A 72 4.22 3.51 -17.52
C GLY A 72 4.49 2.28 -16.68
N ASN A 73 5.55 2.33 -15.89
CA ASN A 73 5.90 1.26 -14.97
C ASN A 73 5.53 1.70 -13.53
N PHE A 74 4.66 0.97 -12.89
CA PHE A 74 4.28 1.22 -11.50
C PHE A 74 5.23 0.55 -10.53
N VAL A 75 5.58 1.26 -9.47
CA VAL A 75 6.44 0.77 -8.40
C VAL A 75 5.65 0.72 -7.10
N PHE A 76 5.73 -0.42 -6.43
CA PHE A 76 5.06 -0.68 -5.16
C PHE A 76 6.09 -0.92 -4.05
N LEU A 77 5.77 -0.48 -2.85
CA LEU A 77 6.51 -0.82 -1.64
C LEU A 77 6.22 -2.27 -1.20
N ASN A 78 7.18 -2.87 -0.51
CA ASN A 78 6.98 -4.18 0.11
C ASN A 78 6.00 -4.08 1.29
N PRO A 79 4.81 -4.68 1.22
CA PRO A 79 3.81 -4.59 2.29
C PRO A 79 4.17 -5.41 3.55
N ASN A 80 5.24 -6.19 3.50
CA ASN A 80 5.77 -6.90 4.67
C ASN A 80 6.81 -6.06 5.43
N ASP A 81 7.44 -5.08 4.79
CA ASP A 81 8.46 -4.24 5.41
C ASP A 81 7.83 -3.24 6.40
N ARG A 82 8.38 -3.19 7.62
CA ARG A 82 7.85 -2.33 8.69
C ARG A 82 7.93 -0.85 8.35
N GLU A 83 9.02 -0.40 7.74
CA GLU A 83 9.21 1.00 7.37
C GLU A 83 8.21 1.44 6.28
N CYS A 84 7.90 0.53 5.34
CA CYS A 84 6.87 0.77 4.33
C CYS A 84 5.49 0.94 4.96
N ARG A 85 5.12 0.05 5.89
CA ARG A 85 3.85 0.15 6.62
C ARG A 85 3.77 1.42 7.46
N ASP A 86 4.85 1.77 8.16
CA ASP A 86 4.91 2.97 9.00
C ASP A 86 4.74 4.24 8.16
N LEU A 87 5.35 4.29 6.97
CA LEU A 87 5.19 5.41 6.03
C LEU A 87 3.71 5.56 5.62
N VAL A 88 3.09 4.50 5.13
CA VAL A 88 1.71 4.53 4.64
C VAL A 88 0.74 4.84 5.79
N LEU A 89 0.87 4.16 6.92
CA LEU A 89 0.04 4.39 8.10
C LEU A 89 0.22 5.79 8.68
N GLY A 90 1.43 6.33 8.64
CA GLY A 90 1.74 7.70 9.05
C GLY A 90 0.97 8.74 8.24
N VAL A 91 0.89 8.55 6.92
CA VAL A 91 0.09 9.42 6.03
C VAL A 91 -1.40 9.34 6.40
N TYR A 92 -1.93 8.14 6.64
CA TYR A 92 -3.34 7.99 7.00
C TYR A 92 -3.69 8.63 8.34
N LYS A 93 -2.85 8.43 9.35
CA LYS A 93 -3.01 9.08 10.66
C LYS A 93 -3.00 10.61 10.52
N GLU A 94 -2.09 11.15 9.70
CA GLU A 94 -2.02 12.59 9.45
C GLU A 94 -3.30 13.09 8.78
N LEU A 95 -3.81 12.40 7.75
CA LEU A 95 -5.05 12.76 7.06
C LEU A 95 -6.23 12.81 8.04
N VAL A 96 -6.45 11.76 8.81
CA VAL A 96 -7.57 11.66 9.77
C VAL A 96 -7.43 12.64 10.93
N THR A 97 -6.21 12.98 11.32
CA THR A 97 -6.00 13.93 12.43
C THR A 97 -6.14 15.38 12.00
N LYS A 98 -5.73 15.68 10.76
CA LYS A 98 -5.63 17.06 10.27
C LYS A 98 -6.93 17.55 9.59
N TYR A 99 -7.65 16.64 8.93
CA TYR A 99 -8.81 16.98 8.12
C TYR A 99 -10.08 16.36 8.68
N ASP A 100 -11.19 17.05 8.51
CA ASP A 100 -12.54 16.59 8.86
C ASP A 100 -13.04 15.62 7.76
N LEU A 101 -12.56 14.38 7.83
CA LEU A 101 -12.89 13.32 6.89
C LEU A 101 -13.94 12.40 7.51
N ASP A 102 -14.95 12.03 6.74
CA ASP A 102 -15.95 11.03 7.13
C ASP A 102 -15.44 9.61 6.92
N GLY A 103 -14.48 9.43 6.00
CA GLY A 103 -13.92 8.11 5.74
C GLY A 103 -12.58 8.10 5.02
N LEU A 104 -12.01 6.89 4.97
CA LEU A 104 -10.81 6.58 4.22
C LEU A 104 -11.05 5.33 3.38
N HIS A 105 -10.77 5.42 2.07
CA HIS A 105 -10.92 4.35 1.12
C HIS A 105 -9.55 3.80 0.71
N LEU A 106 -9.33 2.51 0.97
CA LEU A 106 -8.09 1.81 0.65
C LEU A 106 -8.18 1.24 -0.77
N ASP A 107 -7.49 1.87 -1.72
CA ASP A 107 -7.30 1.31 -3.06
C ASP A 107 -5.91 0.71 -3.22
N TYR A 108 -5.73 -0.19 -4.18
CA TYR A 108 -4.50 -0.96 -4.36
C TYR A 108 -3.99 -1.62 -3.06
N ILE A 109 -4.92 -2.02 -2.16
CA ILE A 109 -4.58 -2.72 -0.92
C ILE A 109 -4.29 -4.20 -1.21
N ARG A 110 -3.22 -4.42 -1.96
CA ARG A 110 -2.80 -5.71 -2.49
C ARG A 110 -1.35 -5.67 -2.94
N PHE A 111 -0.77 -6.80 -3.20
CA PHE A 111 0.40 -6.86 -4.07
C PHE A 111 0.05 -6.36 -5.48
N SER A 112 1.03 -5.90 -6.22
CA SER A 112 0.82 -5.55 -7.63
C SER A 112 0.22 -6.74 -8.40
N GLU A 113 -0.59 -6.43 -9.41
CA GLU A 113 -1.19 -7.47 -10.24
C GLU A 113 -0.12 -8.32 -10.93
N PRO A 114 -0.35 -9.63 -11.06
CA PRO A 114 0.52 -10.45 -11.87
C PRO A 114 0.45 -10.01 -13.32
N ASN A 115 1.60 -9.69 -13.89
CA ASN A 115 1.71 -9.52 -15.32
C ASN A 115 2.01 -10.90 -15.93
N PRO A 116 1.31 -11.34 -16.99
CA PRO A 116 1.59 -12.61 -17.65
C PRO A 116 3.06 -12.81 -18.04
N ASP A 117 3.76 -11.72 -18.37
CA ASP A 117 5.16 -11.74 -18.78
C ASP A 117 6.15 -11.58 -17.61
N ASN A 118 5.72 -11.01 -16.46
CA ASN A 118 6.61 -10.65 -15.35
C ASN A 118 6.41 -11.50 -14.09
N GLY A 119 5.36 -12.31 -14.01
CA GLY A 119 5.04 -13.08 -12.82
C GLY A 119 4.34 -12.25 -11.74
N ASP A 120 4.02 -12.92 -10.64
CA ASP A 120 3.37 -12.34 -9.48
C ASP A 120 4.40 -11.71 -8.52
N PHE A 121 3.96 -10.74 -7.72
CA PHE A 121 4.76 -10.00 -6.75
C PHE A 121 4.75 -10.64 -5.35
N GLY A 122 5.65 -10.15 -4.48
CA GLY A 122 5.79 -10.64 -3.12
C GLY A 122 6.90 -11.67 -2.96
N TYR A 123 7.95 -11.57 -3.78
CA TYR A 123 9.15 -12.42 -3.71
C TYR A 123 10.34 -11.70 -3.07
N ASN A 124 10.08 -10.74 -2.20
CA ASN A 124 11.11 -10.14 -1.36
C ASN A 124 11.68 -11.19 -0.40
N GLN A 125 12.97 -11.09 -0.08
CA GLN A 125 13.66 -12.08 0.73
C GLN A 125 13.02 -12.29 2.11
N ASP A 126 12.58 -11.22 2.75
CA ASP A 126 11.88 -11.27 4.05
C ASP A 126 10.55 -12.03 3.99
N ILE A 127 9.83 -11.93 2.87
CA ILE A 127 8.58 -12.68 2.64
C ILE A 127 8.88 -14.17 2.44
N ILE A 128 9.91 -14.49 1.64
CA ILE A 128 10.36 -15.85 1.38
C ILE A 128 10.77 -16.54 2.69
N GLU A 129 11.66 -15.92 3.45
CA GLU A 129 12.15 -16.44 4.73
C GLU A 129 11.02 -16.57 5.76
N GLY A 130 10.11 -15.60 5.80
CA GLY A 130 8.93 -15.63 6.65
C GLY A 130 8.01 -16.80 6.33
N PHE A 131 7.74 -17.05 5.05
CA PHE A 131 6.97 -18.21 4.59
C PHE A 131 7.63 -19.54 4.97
N GLN A 132 8.92 -19.68 4.67
CA GLN A 132 9.70 -20.88 4.98
C GLN A 132 9.65 -21.20 6.48
N LYS A 133 9.83 -20.18 7.31
CA LYS A 133 9.74 -20.29 8.77
C LYS A 133 8.33 -20.69 9.24
N ALA A 134 7.30 -20.02 8.72
CA ALA A 134 5.90 -20.27 9.13
C ALA A 134 5.42 -21.68 8.77
N HIS A 135 5.91 -22.23 7.67
CA HIS A 135 5.53 -23.56 7.18
C HIS A 135 6.56 -24.66 7.44
N ASN A 136 7.61 -24.34 8.21
CA ASN A 136 8.72 -25.27 8.52
C ASN A 136 9.24 -26.00 7.27
N THR A 137 9.53 -25.25 6.22
CA THR A 137 9.97 -25.75 4.92
C THR A 137 11.23 -25.04 4.45
N THR A 138 12.01 -25.69 3.60
CA THR A 138 13.14 -25.11 2.89
C THR A 138 12.87 -24.89 1.41
N VAL A 139 11.62 -25.16 0.97
CA VAL A 139 11.23 -24.96 -0.42
C VAL A 139 11.29 -23.49 -0.74
N ASP A 140 11.95 -23.16 -1.85
CA ASP A 140 11.99 -21.78 -2.36
C ASP A 140 10.63 -21.45 -3.01
N PRO A 141 9.93 -20.38 -2.60
CA PRO A 141 8.70 -19.95 -3.24
C PRO A 141 8.80 -19.72 -4.75
N HIS A 142 10.00 -19.44 -5.30
CA HIS A 142 10.21 -19.38 -6.75
C HIS A 142 9.91 -20.70 -7.45
N ASP A 143 10.03 -21.85 -6.76
CA ASP A 143 9.71 -23.18 -7.28
C ASP A 143 8.25 -23.56 -7.07
N ILE A 144 7.49 -22.81 -6.28
CA ILE A 144 6.09 -23.06 -5.98
C ILE A 144 5.22 -22.54 -7.13
N LYS A 145 4.77 -23.46 -8.00
CA LYS A 145 3.83 -23.18 -9.08
C LYS A 145 2.43 -23.67 -8.70
N SER A 146 1.43 -23.35 -9.51
CA SER A 146 0.01 -23.67 -9.23
C SER A 146 -0.29 -25.16 -8.99
N ASN A 147 0.54 -26.05 -9.48
CA ASN A 147 0.43 -27.51 -9.24
C ASN A 147 1.28 -28.01 -8.06
N HIS A 148 2.01 -27.14 -7.37
CA HIS A 148 2.83 -27.52 -6.22
C HIS A 148 1.98 -27.68 -4.96
N PRO A 149 2.25 -28.67 -4.08
CA PRO A 149 1.47 -28.88 -2.85
C PRO A 149 1.39 -27.66 -1.92
N LEU A 150 2.41 -26.79 -1.92
CA LEU A 150 2.44 -25.58 -1.10
C LEU A 150 1.86 -24.34 -1.78
N TRP A 151 1.30 -24.47 -2.99
CA TRP A 151 0.76 -23.30 -3.72
C TRP A 151 -0.31 -22.54 -2.93
N SER A 152 -1.31 -23.28 -2.41
CA SER A 152 -2.37 -22.65 -1.61
C SER A 152 -1.84 -21.97 -0.35
N SER A 153 -0.85 -22.59 0.32
CA SER A 153 -0.21 -22.01 1.50
C SER A 153 0.59 -20.75 1.16
N TRP A 154 1.28 -20.73 0.02
CA TRP A 154 2.01 -19.55 -0.45
C TRP A 154 1.07 -18.39 -0.78
N CYS A 155 -0.03 -18.65 -1.50
CA CYS A 155 -1.04 -17.62 -1.78
C CYS A 155 -1.62 -17.05 -0.48
N LYS A 156 -2.05 -17.94 0.43
CA LYS A 156 -2.62 -17.54 1.72
C LYS A 156 -1.64 -16.75 2.57
N TYR A 157 -0.37 -17.11 2.60
CA TYR A 157 0.65 -16.38 3.34
C TYR A 157 0.77 -14.92 2.86
N ARG A 158 0.74 -14.70 1.54
CA ARG A 158 0.76 -13.35 0.95
C ARG A 158 -0.53 -12.58 1.25
N GLU A 159 -1.69 -13.24 1.20
CA GLU A 159 -2.96 -12.62 1.61
C GLU A 159 -2.92 -12.18 3.08
N GLU A 160 -2.34 -12.99 3.97
CA GLU A 160 -2.22 -12.68 5.40
C GLU A 160 -1.30 -11.46 5.65
N ILE A 161 -0.29 -11.23 4.83
CA ILE A 161 0.53 -10.01 4.89
C ILE A 161 -0.36 -8.77 4.67
N ILE A 162 -1.20 -8.78 3.65
CA ILE A 162 -2.12 -7.67 3.36
C ILE A 162 -3.17 -7.54 4.47
N ASN A 163 -3.82 -8.65 4.85
CA ASN A 163 -4.86 -8.66 5.89
C ASN A 163 -4.34 -8.12 7.23
N SER A 164 -3.10 -8.46 7.58
CA SER A 164 -2.47 -7.94 8.81
C SER A 164 -2.28 -6.43 8.76
N PHE A 165 -1.91 -5.88 7.60
CA PHE A 165 -1.79 -4.43 7.43
C PHE A 165 -3.15 -3.74 7.47
N VAL A 166 -4.17 -4.29 6.82
CA VAL A 166 -5.55 -3.75 6.89
C VAL A 166 -6.04 -3.71 8.34
N SER A 167 -5.79 -4.77 9.11
CA SER A 167 -6.14 -4.83 10.54
C SER A 167 -5.38 -3.78 11.36
N GLU A 168 -4.12 -3.53 11.04
CA GLU A 168 -3.31 -2.50 11.67
C GLU A 168 -3.86 -1.09 11.36
N VAL A 169 -4.19 -0.82 10.09
CA VAL A 169 -4.82 0.44 9.66
C VAL A 169 -6.13 0.66 10.40
N PHE A 170 -7.01 -0.35 10.38
CA PHE A 170 -8.32 -0.29 11.06
C PHE A 170 -8.15 0.05 12.54
N THR A 171 -7.31 -0.68 13.25
CA THR A 171 -7.07 -0.48 14.68
C THR A 171 -6.53 0.91 14.97
N ALA A 172 -5.55 1.35 14.19
CA ALA A 172 -4.88 2.63 14.41
C ALA A 172 -5.79 3.83 14.12
N LEU A 173 -6.59 3.77 13.04
CA LEU A 173 -7.47 4.88 12.66
C LEU A 173 -8.73 4.94 13.53
N LYS A 174 -9.31 3.81 13.89
CA LYS A 174 -10.43 3.75 14.84
C LYS A 174 -10.07 4.20 16.26
N ALA A 175 -8.80 4.15 16.63
CA ALA A 175 -8.31 4.73 17.88
C ALA A 175 -8.23 6.27 17.83
N ILE A 176 -8.13 6.87 16.64
CA ILE A 176 -8.13 8.33 16.43
C ILE A 176 -9.58 8.83 16.34
N ASP A 177 -10.38 8.17 15.49
CA ASP A 177 -11.78 8.47 15.26
C ASP A 177 -12.58 7.16 15.15
N SER A 178 -13.44 6.91 16.15
CA SER A 178 -14.27 5.71 16.23
C SER A 178 -15.35 5.65 15.14
N ASP A 179 -15.79 6.81 14.64
CA ASP A 179 -16.89 6.94 13.69
C ASP A 179 -16.41 6.95 12.23
N LEU A 180 -15.09 7.14 12.00
CA LEU A 180 -14.48 7.14 10.66
C LEU A 180 -14.87 5.89 9.85
N TYR A 181 -15.43 6.07 8.68
CA TYR A 181 -15.66 4.96 7.74
C TYR A 181 -14.35 4.48 7.12
N ILE A 182 -14.12 3.17 7.13
CA ILE A 182 -12.97 2.55 6.44
C ILE A 182 -13.51 1.55 5.43
N SER A 183 -13.19 1.75 4.17
CA SER A 183 -13.60 0.89 3.07
C SER A 183 -12.40 0.49 2.21
N ALA A 184 -12.54 -0.55 1.39
CA ALA A 184 -11.49 -1.02 0.51
C ALA A 184 -12.04 -1.44 -0.86
N ALA A 185 -11.25 -1.22 -1.91
CA ALA A 185 -11.52 -1.79 -3.23
C ALA A 185 -11.03 -3.26 -3.23
N CYS A 186 -11.97 -4.19 -3.28
CA CYS A 186 -11.71 -5.63 -3.38
C CYS A 186 -12.06 -6.12 -4.79
N TYR A 187 -11.16 -6.89 -5.41
CA TYR A 187 -11.32 -7.45 -6.75
C TYR A 187 -11.36 -8.98 -6.68
#